data_7cf67af5f8694232ea3c7c6525312ea1
#
_entry.id   7cf67af5f8694232ea3c7c6525312ea1
#
_cell.length_a   1.000
_cell.length_b   1.000
_cell.length_c   1.000
_cell.angle_alpha   90.00
_cell.angle_beta   90.00
_cell.angle_gamma   90.00
#
_symmetry.space_group_name_H-M   'P 1'
#
loop_
_entity.id
_entity.type
_entity.pdbx_description
1 polymer ?
#
loop_
_entity_poly.entity_id
_entity_poly.type
_entity_poly.pdbx_seq_one_letter_code
_entity_poly.pdbx_strand_id
1 'polypeptide(L)'
;MAEEVVWSPVRRLAEGIRSRRLSPVTLAETFLDRLERLGPRYNAVVTVTRARALEQARRAEAEIAAGRYRGPLHGIPYGAKDLLATSGGIPTTWGAAPFKDRVFDFDATAIRKLEEAGAVLCAKLAMVELAGGMGYRQPNAAFTGPGINPWSRDAWSGGSSSGSGAAVGAGLLPFAIGSETWGSILSPAGNCGLAGLRPTYGRVSRHGAMALC
;
A
#
# COMPACT_ATOMS: atom_id res chain seq x y z
N MET A 1 17.18 14.74 6.74
CA MET A 1 17.23 13.35 6.19
C MET A 1 15.87 12.65 6.27
N ALA A 2 15.23 12.46 7.43
CA ALA A 2 13.95 11.72 7.48
C ALA A 2 12.80 12.38 6.71
N GLU A 3 12.62 13.70 6.81
CA GLU A 3 11.58 14.42 6.06
C GLU A 3 11.83 14.44 4.54
N GLU A 4 13.06 14.58 4.14
CA GLU A 4 13.44 14.60 2.72
C GLU A 4 13.16 13.25 2.03
N VAL A 5 13.38 12.15 2.73
CA VAL A 5 13.11 10.79 2.24
C VAL A 5 11.61 10.54 2.06
N VAL A 6 10.78 11.02 2.99
CA VAL A 6 9.33 10.80 3.01
C VAL A 6 8.63 11.36 1.76
N TRP A 7 9.05 12.51 1.29
CA TRP A 7 8.47 13.19 0.13
C TRP A 7 9.24 12.98 -1.18
N SER A 8 10.29 12.13 -1.13
CA SER A 8 11.06 11.82 -2.32
C SER A 8 10.28 10.93 -3.28
N PRO A 9 10.29 11.21 -4.58
CA PRO A 9 9.71 10.31 -5.57
C PRO A 9 10.45 8.97 -5.59
N VAL A 10 9.73 7.89 -5.93
CA VAL A 10 10.27 6.51 -5.97
C VAL A 10 11.58 6.44 -6.75
N ARG A 11 11.71 7.19 -7.86
CA ARG A 11 12.94 7.23 -8.66
C ARG A 11 14.16 7.69 -7.84
N ARG A 12 14.03 8.75 -7.04
CA ARG A 12 15.11 9.21 -6.17
C ARG A 12 15.47 8.23 -5.07
N LEU A 13 14.46 7.61 -4.46
CA LEU A 13 14.68 6.55 -3.47
C LEU A 13 15.45 5.38 -4.11
N ALA A 14 15.04 4.94 -5.30
CA ALA A 14 15.71 3.87 -6.06
C ALA A 14 17.17 4.21 -6.40
N GLU A 15 17.44 5.44 -6.83
CA GLU A 15 18.82 5.94 -7.09
C GLU A 15 19.68 5.92 -5.81
N GLY A 16 19.10 6.34 -4.67
CA GLY A 16 19.74 6.30 -3.35
C GLY A 16 20.08 4.87 -2.92
N ILE A 17 19.14 3.96 -3.08
CA ILE A 17 19.32 2.53 -2.75
C ILE A 17 20.36 1.90 -3.69
N ARG A 18 20.23 2.08 -5.00
CA ARG A 18 21.17 1.54 -5.99
C ARG A 18 22.61 2.00 -5.74
N SER A 19 22.79 3.26 -5.36
CA SER A 19 24.11 3.83 -5.03
C SER A 19 24.56 3.53 -3.60
N ARG A 20 23.78 2.77 -2.82
CA ARG A 20 24.03 2.43 -1.41
C ARG A 20 24.11 3.64 -0.46
N ARG A 21 23.63 4.80 -0.87
CA ARG A 21 23.50 6.00 -0.01
C ARG A 21 22.26 5.91 0.90
N LEU A 22 21.31 5.05 0.56
CA LEU A 22 20.09 4.80 1.30
C LEU A 22 19.94 3.30 1.55
N SER A 23 19.82 2.91 2.81
CA SER A 23 19.56 1.53 3.21
C SER A 23 18.08 1.18 3.01
N PRO A 24 17.75 0.05 2.33
CA PRO A 24 16.38 -0.48 2.30
C PRO A 24 15.78 -0.72 3.69
N VAL A 25 16.60 -1.17 4.65
CA VAL A 25 16.14 -1.42 6.03
C VAL A 25 15.76 -0.11 6.71
N THR A 26 16.64 0.89 6.69
CA THR A 26 16.36 2.21 7.27
C THR A 26 15.14 2.86 6.60
N LEU A 27 15.00 2.71 5.28
CA LEU A 27 13.85 3.22 4.55
C LEU A 27 12.56 2.55 4.99
N ALA A 28 12.56 1.21 5.10
CA ALA A 28 11.41 0.45 5.58
C ALA A 28 11.01 0.85 7.01
N GLU A 29 11.97 0.94 7.94
CA GLU A 29 11.75 1.38 9.31
C GLU A 29 11.11 2.77 9.37
N THR A 30 11.63 3.72 8.59
CA THR A 30 11.08 5.08 8.51
C THR A 30 9.59 5.07 8.15
N PHE A 31 9.19 4.30 7.16
CA PHE A 31 7.78 4.24 6.74
C PHE A 31 6.91 3.37 7.66
N LEU A 32 7.45 2.29 8.24
CA LEU A 32 6.75 1.48 9.24
C LEU A 32 6.40 2.30 10.48
N ASP A 33 7.34 3.08 11.01
CA ASP A 33 7.10 3.95 12.17
C ASP A 33 6.06 5.03 11.86
N ARG A 34 6.05 5.56 10.63
CA ARG A 34 5.02 6.51 10.19
C ARG A 34 3.65 5.85 10.05
N LEU A 35 3.57 4.65 9.50
CA LEU A 35 2.33 3.89 9.38
C LEU A 35 1.71 3.60 10.75
N GLU A 36 2.51 3.18 11.74
CA GLU A 36 2.05 2.88 13.09
C GLU A 36 1.61 4.14 13.84
N ARG A 37 2.39 5.21 13.77
CA ARG A 37 2.15 6.44 14.53
C ARG A 37 1.06 7.33 13.90
N LEU A 38 1.06 7.45 12.59
CA LEU A 38 0.22 8.40 11.87
C LEU A 38 -0.94 7.73 11.11
N GLY A 39 -0.81 6.45 10.72
CA GLY A 39 -1.82 5.71 9.98
C GLY A 39 -3.22 5.77 10.62
N PRO A 40 -3.35 5.61 11.96
CA PRO A 40 -4.65 5.74 12.63
C PRO A 40 -5.31 7.11 12.50
N ARG A 41 -4.53 8.19 12.31
CA ARG A 41 -5.06 9.55 12.13
C ARG A 41 -5.82 9.74 10.83
N TYR A 42 -5.59 8.86 9.85
CA TYR A 42 -6.17 8.91 8.52
C TYR A 42 -7.10 7.72 8.23
N ASN A 43 -7.30 6.81 9.19
CA ASN A 43 -7.98 5.52 8.96
C ASN A 43 -7.43 4.81 7.71
N ALA A 44 -6.12 4.91 7.47
CA ALA A 44 -5.50 4.47 6.23
C ALA A 44 -5.00 3.03 6.27
N VAL A 45 -4.79 2.47 7.47
CA VAL A 45 -4.09 1.20 7.67
C VAL A 45 -5.00 0.19 8.38
N VAL A 46 -5.05 -1.02 7.84
CA VAL A 46 -5.71 -2.18 8.49
C VAL A 46 -4.68 -2.98 9.28
N THR A 47 -3.57 -3.32 8.64
CA THR A 47 -2.51 -4.14 9.25
C THR A 47 -1.14 -3.63 8.82
N VAL A 48 -0.26 -3.32 9.76
CA VAL A 48 1.16 -3.08 9.48
C VAL A 48 1.86 -4.44 9.42
N THR A 49 2.61 -4.68 8.34
CA THR A 49 3.27 -5.97 8.08
C THR A 49 4.76 -5.93 8.45
N ARG A 50 5.08 -5.36 9.64
CA ARG A 50 6.46 -5.04 10.08
C ARG A 50 7.43 -6.22 9.94
N ALA A 51 7.06 -7.42 10.40
CA ALA A 51 7.95 -8.58 10.34
C ALA A 51 8.33 -8.93 8.90
N ARG A 52 7.32 -9.07 8.01
CA ARG A 52 7.54 -9.35 6.57
C ARG A 52 8.32 -8.21 5.90
N ALA A 53 7.98 -6.96 6.19
CA ALA A 53 8.65 -5.81 5.60
C ALA A 53 10.14 -5.76 5.93
N LEU A 54 10.52 -5.98 7.20
CA LEU A 54 11.92 -5.97 7.61
C LEU A 54 12.68 -7.17 7.05
N GLU A 55 12.06 -8.33 6.93
CA GLU A 55 12.66 -9.49 6.26
C GLU A 55 12.95 -9.19 4.79
N GLN A 56 11.96 -8.66 4.05
CA GLN A 56 12.11 -8.27 2.65
C GLN A 56 13.18 -7.16 2.48
N ALA A 57 13.20 -6.17 3.37
CA ALA A 57 14.17 -5.09 3.32
C ALA A 57 15.61 -5.58 3.57
N ARG A 58 15.83 -6.45 4.55
CA ARG A 58 17.15 -7.06 4.80
C ARG A 58 17.62 -7.92 3.62
N ARG A 59 16.71 -8.69 3.02
CA ARG A 59 16.99 -9.47 1.80
C ARG A 59 17.41 -8.54 0.65
N ALA A 60 16.67 -7.45 0.42
CA ALA A 60 17.00 -6.47 -0.61
C ALA A 60 18.38 -5.83 -0.36
N GLU A 61 18.66 -5.43 0.87
CA GLU A 61 19.96 -4.84 1.26
C GLU A 61 21.12 -5.79 0.99
N ALA A 62 20.99 -7.05 1.41
CA ALA A 62 22.01 -8.08 1.19
C ALA A 62 22.24 -8.36 -0.30
N GLU A 63 21.18 -8.45 -1.10
CA GLU A 63 21.27 -8.65 -2.55
C GLU A 63 21.98 -7.49 -3.24
N ILE A 64 21.62 -6.25 -2.89
CA ILE A 64 22.22 -5.03 -3.46
C ILE A 64 23.71 -4.94 -3.06
N ALA A 65 24.03 -5.27 -1.80
CA ALA A 65 25.42 -5.34 -1.34
C ALA A 65 26.25 -6.36 -2.15
N ALA A 66 25.63 -7.47 -2.53
CA ALA A 66 26.21 -8.51 -3.38
C ALA A 66 26.19 -8.18 -4.89
N GLY A 67 25.81 -6.95 -5.28
CA GLY A 67 25.78 -6.51 -6.69
C GLY A 67 24.51 -6.95 -7.46
N ARG A 68 23.54 -7.58 -6.82
CA ARG A 68 22.28 -8.01 -7.45
C ARG A 68 21.21 -6.94 -7.27
N TYR A 69 21.01 -6.12 -8.27
CA TYR A 69 19.97 -5.10 -8.28
C TYR A 69 18.83 -5.49 -9.21
N ARG A 70 17.62 -5.70 -8.67
CA ARG A 70 16.46 -6.20 -9.41
C ARG A 70 15.73 -5.12 -10.23
N GLY A 71 16.00 -3.84 -9.98
CA GLY A 71 15.34 -2.73 -10.68
C GLY A 71 14.82 -1.63 -9.76
N PRO A 72 14.04 -0.68 -10.28
CA PRO A 72 13.69 0.57 -9.57
C PRO A 72 12.77 0.39 -8.36
N LEU A 73 12.18 -0.78 -8.16
CA LEU A 73 11.38 -1.10 -6.97
C LEU A 73 12.15 -1.87 -5.90
N HIS A 74 13.41 -2.24 -6.15
CA HIS A 74 14.19 -3.05 -5.22
C HIS A 74 14.48 -2.30 -3.92
N GLY A 75 13.92 -2.79 -2.81
CA GLY A 75 14.00 -2.17 -1.48
C GLY A 75 13.01 -1.02 -1.24
N ILE A 76 12.08 -0.76 -2.17
CA ILE A 76 11.11 0.33 -2.03
C ILE A 76 9.88 -0.13 -1.23
N PRO A 77 9.53 0.56 -0.13
CA PRO A 77 8.32 0.31 0.65
C PRO A 77 7.03 0.59 -0.14
N TYR A 78 6.00 -0.24 0.08
CA TYR A 78 4.67 0.00 -0.47
C TYR A 78 3.56 -0.53 0.42
N GLY A 79 2.33 -0.13 0.13
CA GLY A 79 1.13 -0.67 0.74
C GLY A 79 0.18 -1.29 -0.27
N ALA A 80 -0.54 -2.32 0.15
CA ALA A 80 -1.49 -3.02 -0.68
C ALA A 80 -2.92 -2.84 -0.16
N LYS A 81 -3.85 -2.44 -1.02
CA LYS A 81 -5.28 -2.42 -0.69
C LYS A 81 -5.71 -3.77 -0.12
N ASP A 82 -6.50 -3.73 0.91
CA ASP A 82 -6.85 -4.91 1.72
C ASP A 82 -7.84 -5.89 1.08
N LEU A 83 -7.99 -5.84 -0.24
CA LEU A 83 -8.67 -6.88 -1.01
C LEU A 83 -7.71 -7.88 -1.68
N LEU A 84 -6.41 -7.62 -1.64
CA LEU A 84 -5.40 -8.48 -2.23
C LEU A 84 -4.98 -9.56 -1.22
N ALA A 85 -5.21 -10.82 -1.55
CA ALA A 85 -4.80 -11.96 -0.73
C ALA A 85 -3.32 -11.87 -0.39
N THR A 86 -3.00 -12.06 0.89
CA THR A 86 -1.65 -11.94 1.43
C THR A 86 -1.40 -13.11 2.38
N SER A 87 -0.36 -13.88 2.10
CA SER A 87 0.04 -15.05 2.89
C SER A 87 0.79 -14.67 4.17
N GLY A 88 1.23 -15.68 4.92
CA GLY A 88 2.05 -15.49 6.12
C GLY A 88 1.24 -15.05 7.35
N GLY A 89 -0.02 -15.45 7.45
CA GLY A 89 -0.89 -15.11 8.58
C GLY A 89 -1.35 -13.64 8.58
N ILE A 90 -1.15 -12.91 7.48
CA ILE A 90 -1.57 -11.51 7.36
C ILE A 90 -3.05 -11.46 6.96
N PRO A 91 -3.93 -10.81 7.75
CA PRO A 91 -5.33 -10.71 7.43
C PRO A 91 -5.59 -10.00 6.09
N THR A 92 -6.62 -10.44 5.40
CA THR A 92 -7.17 -9.79 4.21
C THR A 92 -8.68 -9.69 4.37
N THR A 93 -9.15 -8.50 4.75
CA THR A 93 -10.47 -8.32 5.35
C THR A 93 -11.56 -7.85 4.38
N TRP A 94 -11.16 -7.38 3.19
CA TRP A 94 -12.07 -6.75 2.22
C TRP A 94 -12.81 -5.52 2.78
N GLY A 95 -12.26 -4.91 3.84
CA GLY A 95 -12.86 -3.77 4.52
C GLY A 95 -14.11 -4.10 5.35
N ALA A 96 -14.44 -5.39 5.53
CA ALA A 96 -15.67 -5.87 6.15
C ALA A 96 -15.39 -6.55 7.51
N ALA A 97 -16.09 -6.12 8.56
CA ALA A 97 -15.92 -6.63 9.92
C ALA A 97 -16.04 -8.16 10.06
N PRO A 98 -16.95 -8.86 9.35
CA PRO A 98 -17.02 -10.33 9.43
C PRO A 98 -15.77 -11.05 8.96
N PHE A 99 -14.91 -10.38 8.18
CA PHE A 99 -13.70 -10.96 7.61
C PHE A 99 -12.42 -10.43 8.25
N LYS A 100 -12.50 -9.71 9.37
CA LYS A 100 -11.36 -9.04 10.01
C LYS A 100 -10.17 -9.97 10.33
N ASP A 101 -10.44 -11.24 10.58
CA ASP A 101 -9.43 -12.23 10.95
C ASP A 101 -9.15 -13.26 9.83
N ARG A 102 -9.71 -13.03 8.62
CA ARG A 102 -9.54 -13.97 7.52
C ARG A 102 -8.14 -13.88 6.91
N VAL A 103 -7.48 -15.02 6.85
CA VAL A 103 -6.16 -15.18 6.23
C VAL A 103 -6.23 -16.06 4.98
N PHE A 104 -5.25 -15.86 4.08
CA PHE A 104 -5.04 -16.70 2.91
C PHE A 104 -3.67 -17.36 3.01
N ASP A 105 -3.51 -18.54 2.41
CA ASP A 105 -2.26 -19.29 2.36
C ASP A 105 -1.40 -18.94 1.13
N PHE A 106 -1.86 -17.99 0.31
CA PHE A 106 -1.16 -17.52 -0.90
C PHE A 106 -1.20 -16.00 -1.03
N ASP A 107 -0.26 -15.47 -1.81
CA ASP A 107 -0.24 -14.06 -2.22
C ASP A 107 -0.96 -13.85 -3.55
N ALA A 108 -1.72 -12.76 -3.66
CA ALA A 108 -2.21 -12.28 -4.94
C ALA A 108 -1.05 -12.07 -5.93
N THR A 109 -1.28 -12.37 -7.21
CA THR A 109 -0.22 -12.25 -8.23
C THR A 109 0.45 -10.87 -8.24
N ALA A 110 -0.30 -9.79 -8.00
CA ALA A 110 0.26 -8.44 -7.93
C ALA A 110 1.27 -8.30 -6.78
N ILE A 111 0.96 -8.85 -5.58
CA ILE A 111 1.87 -8.84 -4.42
C ILE A 111 3.12 -9.67 -4.72
N ARG A 112 2.95 -10.89 -5.25
CA ARG A 112 4.06 -11.76 -5.61
C ARG A 112 4.99 -11.12 -6.66
N LYS A 113 4.43 -10.44 -7.68
CA LYS A 113 5.21 -9.73 -8.70
C LYS A 113 5.99 -8.53 -8.13
N LEU A 114 5.42 -7.81 -7.17
CA LEU A 114 6.13 -6.75 -6.48
C LEU A 114 7.25 -7.30 -5.59
N GLU A 115 7.05 -8.44 -4.92
CA GLU A 115 8.11 -9.12 -4.17
C GLU A 115 9.21 -9.64 -5.09
N GLU A 116 8.88 -10.21 -6.25
CA GLU A 116 9.86 -10.60 -7.27
C GLU A 116 10.69 -9.40 -7.76
N ALA A 117 10.09 -8.22 -7.88
CA ALA A 117 10.79 -6.97 -8.17
C ALA A 117 11.59 -6.40 -6.98
N GLY A 118 11.48 -7.02 -5.81
CA GLY A 118 12.19 -6.64 -4.58
C GLY A 118 11.52 -5.53 -3.78
N ALA A 119 10.27 -5.18 -4.07
CA ALA A 119 9.52 -4.20 -3.28
C ALA A 119 9.18 -4.75 -1.88
N VAL A 120 9.00 -3.85 -0.91
CA VAL A 120 8.82 -4.16 0.51
C VAL A 120 7.38 -3.86 0.92
N LEU A 121 6.60 -4.90 1.24
CA LEU A 121 5.21 -4.75 1.68
C LEU A 121 5.17 -4.30 3.14
N CYS A 122 4.78 -3.04 3.38
CA CYS A 122 4.73 -2.44 4.72
C CYS A 122 3.35 -2.45 5.37
N ALA A 123 2.27 -2.47 4.57
CA ALA A 123 0.92 -2.46 5.14
C ALA A 123 -0.15 -3.02 4.19
N LYS A 124 -1.22 -3.54 4.81
CA LYS A 124 -2.53 -3.69 4.20
C LYS A 124 -3.31 -2.39 4.46
N LEU A 125 -3.82 -1.80 3.39
CA LEU A 125 -4.42 -0.47 3.43
C LEU A 125 -5.94 -0.53 3.38
N ALA A 126 -6.57 0.33 4.15
CA ALA A 126 -8.00 0.40 4.30
C ALA A 126 -8.72 0.61 2.96
N MET A 127 -9.93 0.14 2.91
CA MET A 127 -10.79 0.23 1.73
C MET A 127 -12.25 0.37 2.16
N VAL A 128 -13.07 0.90 1.27
CA VAL A 128 -14.51 0.82 1.43
C VAL A 128 -14.93 -0.66 1.44
N GLU A 129 -15.84 -1.02 2.34
CA GLU A 129 -16.35 -2.38 2.52
C GLU A 129 -16.71 -3.02 1.18
N LEU A 130 -16.18 -4.23 0.94
CA LEU A 130 -16.37 -5.02 -0.28
C LEU A 130 -16.10 -4.23 -1.58
N ALA A 131 -15.29 -3.18 -1.49
CA ALA A 131 -14.85 -2.29 -2.57
C ALA A 131 -15.96 -1.57 -3.35
N GLY A 132 -17.20 -1.59 -2.86
CA GLY A 132 -18.27 -1.01 -3.65
C GLY A 132 -19.63 -1.12 -2.99
N GLY A 133 -20.62 -1.45 -3.83
CA GLY A 133 -21.99 -1.45 -3.42
C GLY A 133 -22.43 -0.06 -2.95
N MET A 134 -23.23 -0.01 -1.93
CA MET A 134 -23.66 1.26 -1.33
C MET A 134 -22.52 1.99 -0.63
N GLY A 135 -21.49 1.26 -0.16
CA GLY A 135 -20.32 1.78 0.52
C GLY A 135 -19.40 2.67 -0.33
N TYR A 136 -19.48 2.62 -1.65
CA TYR A 136 -18.68 3.50 -2.51
C TYR A 136 -18.93 5.00 -2.25
N ARG A 137 -20.18 5.37 -1.95
CA ARG A 137 -20.58 6.75 -1.63
C ARG A 137 -20.82 6.98 -0.13
N GLN A 138 -20.54 5.98 0.69
CA GLN A 138 -20.70 6.02 2.14
C GLN A 138 -19.34 5.77 2.79
N PRO A 139 -18.58 6.83 3.07
CA PRO A 139 -17.20 6.70 3.55
C PRO A 139 -17.08 5.91 4.87
N ASN A 140 -18.12 5.91 5.68
CA ASN A 140 -18.19 5.20 6.96
C ASN A 140 -18.65 3.73 6.85
N ALA A 141 -18.82 3.19 5.64
CA ALA A 141 -19.17 1.79 5.42
C ALA A 141 -17.96 0.84 5.45
N ALA A 142 -16.92 1.16 6.19
CA ALA A 142 -15.77 0.28 6.43
C ALA A 142 -15.56 0.12 7.94
N PHE A 143 -15.16 -1.06 8.40
CA PHE A 143 -14.95 -1.26 9.84
C PHE A 143 -13.81 -0.43 10.43
N THR A 144 -12.90 0.08 9.61
CA THR A 144 -11.85 1.02 10.00
C THR A 144 -12.32 2.47 10.08
N GLY A 145 -13.58 2.74 9.70
CA GLY A 145 -14.10 4.08 9.52
C GLY A 145 -13.71 4.70 8.17
N PRO A 146 -14.20 5.92 7.88
CA PRO A 146 -13.92 6.61 6.63
C PRO A 146 -12.44 6.95 6.50
N GLY A 147 -11.87 6.73 5.32
CA GLY A 147 -10.55 7.24 5.00
C GLY A 147 -10.52 8.76 5.04
N ILE A 148 -9.65 9.34 5.84
CA ILE A 148 -9.54 10.78 6.03
C ILE A 148 -8.59 11.37 5.01
N ASN A 149 -9.03 12.44 4.35
CA ASN A 149 -8.21 13.15 3.38
C ASN A 149 -7.04 13.87 4.07
N PRO A 150 -5.78 13.69 3.65
CA PRO A 150 -4.64 14.34 4.27
C PRO A 150 -4.65 15.87 4.23
N TRP A 151 -5.34 16.44 3.25
CA TRP A 151 -5.44 17.89 3.05
C TRP A 151 -6.58 18.55 3.85
N SER A 152 -7.61 17.77 4.22
CA SER A 152 -8.76 18.26 4.97
C SER A 152 -9.35 17.15 5.82
N ARG A 153 -9.39 17.33 7.13
CA ARG A 153 -9.95 16.34 8.07
C ARG A 153 -11.44 16.10 7.91
N ASP A 154 -12.14 17.08 7.37
CA ASP A 154 -13.59 17.02 7.15
C ASP A 154 -13.94 16.40 5.79
N ALA A 155 -12.92 16.09 5.00
CA ALA A 155 -13.11 15.50 3.68
C ALA A 155 -12.73 14.01 3.67
N TRP A 156 -13.46 13.26 2.87
CA TRP A 156 -13.16 11.87 2.58
C TRP A 156 -11.99 11.76 1.60
N SER A 157 -11.12 10.77 1.81
CA SER A 157 -10.00 10.47 0.91
C SER A 157 -10.42 9.92 -0.46
N GLY A 158 -11.71 9.66 -0.64
CA GLY A 158 -12.19 8.91 -1.82
C GLY A 158 -12.12 7.39 -1.61
N GLY A 159 -12.61 6.64 -2.56
CA GLY A 159 -12.68 5.17 -2.46
C GLY A 159 -12.91 4.53 -3.85
N SER A 160 -12.89 3.21 -3.85
CA SER A 160 -12.82 2.30 -2.69
C SER A 160 -11.40 2.02 -2.17
N SER A 161 -10.31 2.48 -2.82
CA SER A 161 -8.93 2.38 -2.30
C SER A 161 -8.61 3.57 -1.36
N SER A 162 -9.46 3.79 -0.36
CA SER A 162 -9.42 4.95 0.54
C SER A 162 -8.10 5.07 1.29
N GLY A 163 -7.64 3.97 1.89
CA GLY A 163 -6.38 3.93 2.61
C GLY A 163 -5.16 4.08 1.70
N SER A 164 -5.23 3.60 0.45
CA SER A 164 -4.13 3.78 -0.52
C SER A 164 -3.92 5.26 -0.84
N GLY A 165 -5.00 6.00 -1.13
CA GLY A 165 -4.93 7.44 -1.35
C GLY A 165 -4.48 8.20 -0.11
N ALA A 166 -5.11 7.94 1.04
CA ALA A 166 -4.77 8.62 2.29
C ALA A 166 -3.32 8.36 2.73
N ALA A 167 -2.84 7.12 2.65
CA ALA A 167 -1.47 6.77 3.08
C ALA A 167 -0.41 7.45 2.22
N VAL A 168 -0.55 7.45 0.91
CA VAL A 168 0.43 8.10 0.03
C VAL A 168 0.34 9.63 0.16
N GLY A 169 -0.86 10.20 0.18
CA GLY A 169 -1.07 11.64 0.35
C GLY A 169 -0.56 12.19 1.68
N ALA A 170 -0.57 11.37 2.75
CA ALA A 170 -0.03 11.73 4.05
C ALA A 170 1.49 11.43 4.18
N GLY A 171 2.16 10.97 3.13
CA GLY A 171 3.57 10.57 3.18
C GLY A 171 3.84 9.38 4.10
N LEU A 172 2.88 8.47 4.25
CA LEU A 172 3.08 7.24 5.01
C LEU A 172 3.71 6.14 4.17
N LEU A 173 3.71 6.29 2.86
CA LEU A 173 4.30 5.37 1.90
C LEU A 173 4.62 6.13 0.60
N PRO A 174 5.68 5.75 -0.12
CA PRO A 174 6.02 6.38 -1.40
C PRO A 174 5.08 5.97 -2.55
N PHE A 175 4.46 4.79 -2.47
CA PHE A 175 3.42 4.37 -3.38
C PHE A 175 2.52 3.30 -2.75
N ALA A 176 1.37 3.07 -3.36
CA ALA A 176 0.45 2.02 -2.97
C ALA A 176 -0.22 1.39 -4.20
N ILE A 177 -0.70 0.16 -4.04
CA ILE A 177 -1.54 -0.48 -5.04
C ILE A 177 -2.99 -0.54 -4.56
N GLY A 178 -3.90 -0.25 -5.49
CA GLY A 178 -5.34 -0.31 -5.31
C GLY A 178 -5.99 -1.25 -6.32
N SER A 179 -7.30 -1.18 -6.41
CA SER A 179 -8.09 -1.81 -7.46
C SER A 179 -9.15 -0.83 -7.96
N GLU A 180 -9.54 -0.98 -9.20
CA GLU A 180 -10.59 -0.13 -9.77
C GLU A 180 -11.49 -0.92 -10.71
N THR A 181 -12.79 -0.77 -10.48
CA THR A 181 -13.82 -1.07 -11.46
C THR A 181 -14.33 0.23 -12.08
N TRP A 182 -14.66 1.22 -11.23
CA TRP A 182 -15.27 2.48 -11.65
C TRP A 182 -14.82 3.65 -10.76
N GLY A 183 -13.56 4.06 -10.90
CA GLY A 183 -12.97 5.19 -10.17
C GLY A 183 -12.24 4.86 -8.87
N SER A 184 -12.18 3.59 -8.44
CA SER A 184 -11.65 3.23 -7.11
C SER A 184 -10.14 3.38 -6.91
N ILE A 185 -9.37 3.74 -7.93
CA ILE A 185 -7.99 4.23 -7.87
C ILE A 185 -7.97 5.73 -8.15
N LEU A 186 -8.62 6.15 -9.22
CA LEU A 186 -8.54 7.52 -9.71
C LEU A 186 -9.24 8.51 -8.77
N SER A 187 -10.37 8.12 -8.14
CA SER A 187 -11.05 8.96 -7.15
C SER A 187 -10.18 9.25 -5.92
N PRO A 188 -9.64 8.25 -5.19
CA PRO A 188 -8.79 8.56 -4.05
C PRO A 188 -7.46 9.22 -4.46
N ALA A 189 -6.91 8.93 -5.63
CA ALA A 189 -5.74 9.64 -6.14
C ALA A 189 -6.04 11.12 -6.36
N GLY A 190 -7.13 11.45 -7.07
CA GLY A 190 -7.55 12.83 -7.32
C GLY A 190 -7.85 13.58 -6.03
N ASN A 191 -8.64 12.98 -5.11
CA ASN A 191 -9.00 13.61 -3.85
C ASN A 191 -7.78 13.89 -2.94
N CYS A 192 -6.77 13.03 -2.98
CA CYS A 192 -5.57 13.18 -2.16
C CYS A 192 -4.40 13.88 -2.88
N GLY A 193 -4.63 14.44 -4.09
CA GLY A 193 -3.62 15.19 -4.83
C GLY A 193 -2.47 14.33 -5.37
N LEU A 194 -2.77 13.10 -5.80
CA LEU A 194 -1.80 12.12 -6.25
C LEU A 194 -1.93 11.77 -7.73
N ALA A 195 -0.86 11.28 -8.32
CA ALA A 195 -0.94 10.59 -9.61
C ALA A 195 -1.55 9.19 -9.41
N GLY A 196 -2.61 8.90 -10.16
CA GLY A 196 -3.26 7.60 -10.19
C GLY A 196 -3.15 6.97 -11.58
N LEU A 197 -2.91 5.66 -11.64
CA LEU A 197 -2.88 4.91 -12.88
C LEU A 197 -3.83 3.72 -12.80
N ARG A 198 -4.82 3.68 -13.68
CA ARG A 198 -5.61 2.50 -13.97
C ARG A 198 -5.12 1.90 -15.30
N PRO A 199 -4.43 0.75 -15.26
CA PRO A 199 -3.93 0.13 -16.48
C PRO A 199 -5.08 -0.43 -17.35
N THR A 200 -4.78 -0.68 -18.61
CA THR A 200 -5.70 -1.36 -19.52
C THR A 200 -6.12 -2.72 -18.95
N TYR A 201 -7.40 -3.04 -19.05
CA TYR A 201 -7.96 -4.31 -18.59
C TYR A 201 -7.18 -5.50 -19.17
N GLY A 202 -6.90 -6.49 -18.30
CA GLY A 202 -6.10 -7.66 -18.66
C GLY A 202 -4.57 -7.46 -18.56
N ARG A 203 -4.09 -6.22 -18.39
CA ARG A 203 -2.64 -5.96 -18.28
C ARG A 203 -2.06 -6.42 -16.94
N VAL A 204 -2.86 -6.37 -15.88
CA VAL A 204 -2.48 -6.82 -14.53
C VAL A 204 -3.36 -8.00 -14.14
N SER A 205 -2.76 -9.07 -13.64
CA SER A 205 -3.48 -10.24 -13.15
C SER A 205 -4.39 -9.88 -11.97
N ARG A 206 -5.61 -10.42 -11.99
CA ARG A 206 -6.58 -10.29 -10.89
C ARG A 206 -6.59 -11.49 -9.94
N HIS A 207 -5.75 -12.50 -10.20
CA HIS A 207 -5.69 -13.67 -9.32
C HIS A 207 -5.31 -13.25 -7.88
N GLY A 208 -6.11 -13.70 -6.92
CA GLY A 208 -5.96 -13.34 -5.51
C GLY A 208 -6.53 -11.97 -5.12
N ALA A 209 -7.08 -11.20 -6.05
CA ALA A 209 -7.89 -10.03 -5.72
C ALA A 209 -9.36 -10.45 -5.50
N MET A 210 -10.04 -9.81 -4.53
CA MET A 210 -11.48 -9.98 -4.38
C MET A 210 -12.20 -9.64 -5.70
N ALA A 211 -13.01 -10.55 -6.19
CA ALA A 211 -13.82 -10.32 -7.38
C ALA A 211 -15.00 -9.38 -7.05
N LEU A 212 -15.28 -8.44 -7.96
CA LEU A 212 -16.44 -7.53 -7.85
C LEU A 212 -17.55 -7.89 -8.86
N CYS A 213 -17.22 -8.62 -9.89
CA CYS A 213 -18.11 -9.15 -10.93
C CYS A 213 -17.40 -10.25 -11.70
#